data_5c750494328dbf414a440f1d4132e0f3
#
_entry.id   5c750494328dbf414a440f1d4132e0f3
#
_cell.length_a   1.000
_cell.length_b   1.000
_cell.length_c   1.000
_cell.angle_alpha   90.00
_cell.angle_beta   90.00
_cell.angle_gamma   90.00
#
_symmetry.space_group_name_H-M   'P 1'
#
loop_
_entity.id
_entity.type
_entity.pdbx_description
1 polymer ?
#
loop_
_entity_poly.entity_id
_entity_poly.type
_entity_poly.pdbx_seq_one_letter_code
_entity_poly.pdbx_strand_id
1 'polypeptide(L)'
;MNNQQTPTQAEKAVIESCIRDMENICQAIQGIYPAINSNIPTSRFTHSEKEACNFIEAIQAAFVSAGNLLTSVIRKEVKHV
;
A
#
# COMPACT_ATOMS: atom_id res chain seq x y z
N MET A 1 13.47 0.64 29.86
CA MET A 1 13.19 0.84 29.09
C MET A 1 12.62 0.74 28.41
N ASN A 2 12.44 1.17 28.02
CA ASN A 2 11.91 1.16 27.17
C ASN A 2 11.66 1.21 26.32
N ASN A 3 11.92 1.30 26.22
CA ASN A 3 11.87 1.43 25.05
C ASN A 3 10.87 1.65 24.35
N GLN A 4 10.34 2.10 24.09
CA GLN A 4 9.44 2.14 23.44
C GLN A 4 9.20 2.23 22.48
N GLN A 5 9.15 2.73 22.28
CA GLN A 5 8.92 2.13 20.99
C GLN A 5 7.76 2.73 20.23
N THR A 6 7.28 3.84 20.64
CA THR A 6 6.30 4.61 19.91
C THR A 6 7.01 5.36 18.81
N PRO A 7 6.68 5.12 17.51
CA PRO A 7 7.29 5.88 16.43
C PRO A 7 7.07 7.38 16.60
N THR A 8 8.06 8.12 16.18
CA THR A 8 7.98 9.59 16.20
C THR A 8 7.00 10.07 15.13
N GLN A 9 6.63 11.34 15.19
CA GLN A 9 5.81 11.95 14.16
C GLN A 9 6.49 11.87 12.79
N ALA A 10 7.81 11.99 12.76
CA ALA A 10 8.56 11.87 11.52
C ALA A 10 8.43 10.47 10.93
N GLU A 11 8.49 9.43 11.76
CA GLU A 11 8.34 8.06 11.31
C GLU A 11 6.93 7.79 10.78
N LYS A 12 5.90 8.30 11.44
CA LYS A 12 4.53 8.18 10.96
C LYS A 12 4.36 8.87 9.61
N ALA A 13 4.95 10.06 9.48
CA ALA A 13 4.86 10.80 8.22
C ALA A 13 5.50 10.03 7.07
N VAL A 14 6.62 9.34 7.34
CA VAL A 14 7.27 8.51 6.34
C VAL A 14 6.36 7.36 5.91
N ILE A 15 5.75 6.67 6.88
CA ILE A 15 4.83 5.56 6.58
C ILE A 15 3.65 6.06 5.74
N GLU A 16 3.04 7.18 6.12
CA GLU A 16 1.92 7.75 5.36
C GLU A 16 2.34 8.15 3.96
N SER A 17 3.53 8.72 3.82
CA SER A 17 4.07 9.10 2.52
C SER A 17 4.27 7.87 1.62
N CYS A 18 4.78 6.78 2.19
CA CYS A 18 4.96 5.52 1.46
C CYS A 18 3.63 4.96 0.98
N ILE A 19 2.62 4.99 1.84
CA ILE A 19 1.27 4.53 1.48
C ILE A 19 0.73 5.34 0.31
N ARG A 20 0.87 6.66 0.38
CA ARG A 20 0.41 7.56 -0.69
C ARG A 20 1.14 7.29 -2.00
N ASP A 21 2.45 7.07 -1.92
CA ASP A 21 3.24 6.78 -3.12
C ASP A 21 2.80 5.46 -3.76
N MET A 22 2.50 4.45 -2.96
CA MET A 22 2.00 3.17 -3.46
C MET A 22 0.65 3.32 -4.15
N GLU A 23 -0.25 4.14 -3.58
CA GLU A 23 -1.53 4.44 -4.21
C GLU A 23 -1.34 5.11 -5.56
N ASN A 24 -0.44 6.09 -5.61
CA ASN A 24 -0.16 6.82 -6.85
C ASN A 24 0.41 5.90 -7.93
N ILE A 25 1.29 4.98 -7.54
CA ILE A 25 1.85 4.01 -8.47
C ILE A 25 0.76 3.09 -9.03
N CYS A 26 -0.13 2.60 -8.18
CA CYS A 26 -1.25 1.76 -8.62
C CYS A 26 -2.14 2.51 -9.61
N GLN A 27 -2.45 3.77 -9.32
CA GLN A 27 -3.28 4.58 -10.22
C GLN A 27 -2.59 4.82 -11.56
N ALA A 28 -1.28 5.05 -11.54
CA ALA A 28 -0.52 5.26 -12.77
C ALA A 28 -0.53 4.01 -13.65
N ILE A 29 -0.35 2.84 -13.04
CA ILE A 29 -0.39 1.57 -13.78
C ILE A 29 -1.76 1.34 -14.37
N GLN A 30 -2.82 1.60 -13.62
CA GLN A 30 -4.20 1.45 -14.09
C GLN A 30 -4.49 2.42 -15.25
N GLY A 31 -3.87 3.59 -15.24
CA GLY A 31 -4.00 4.54 -16.33
C GLY A 31 -3.33 4.06 -17.62
N ILE A 32 -2.21 3.34 -17.49
CA ILE A 32 -1.49 2.78 -18.64
C ILE A 32 -2.22 1.55 -19.20
N TYR A 33 -2.81 0.74 -18.32
CA TYR A 33 -3.50 -0.49 -18.69
C TYR A 33 -4.97 -0.43 -18.26
N PRO A 34 -5.82 0.29 -19.03
CA PRO A 34 -7.23 0.44 -18.63
C PRO A 34 -7.98 -0.88 -18.46
N ALA A 35 -7.51 -1.94 -19.13
CA ALA A 35 -8.15 -3.25 -19.02
C ALA A 35 -8.18 -3.75 -17.58
N ILE A 36 -7.22 -3.32 -16.76
CA ILE A 36 -7.12 -3.75 -15.36
C ILE A 36 -8.32 -3.24 -14.56
N ASN A 37 -8.87 -2.09 -14.95
CA ASN A 37 -10.02 -1.48 -14.28
C ASN A 37 -11.36 -1.86 -14.90
N SER A 38 -11.35 -2.67 -15.95
CA SER A 38 -12.59 -3.03 -16.62
C SER A 38 -13.06 -4.40 -16.15
N ASN A 39 -14.27 -4.79 -16.56
CA ASN A 39 -14.82 -6.10 -16.20
C ASN A 39 -14.35 -7.20 -17.15
N ILE A 40 -13.19 -7.01 -17.78
CA ILE A 40 -12.63 -7.99 -18.68
C ILE A 40 -12.03 -9.13 -17.84
N PRO A 41 -12.34 -10.40 -18.17
CA PRO A 41 -11.73 -11.53 -17.47
C PRO A 41 -10.21 -11.51 -17.62
N THR A 42 -9.51 -11.82 -16.53
CA THR A 42 -8.04 -11.81 -16.52
C THR A 42 -7.46 -12.79 -17.53
N SER A 43 -8.22 -13.82 -17.92
CA SER A 43 -7.78 -14.77 -18.94
C SER A 43 -7.54 -14.10 -20.32
N ARG A 44 -8.14 -12.92 -20.52
CA ARG A 44 -7.98 -12.16 -21.77
C ARG A 44 -6.87 -11.12 -21.71
N PHE A 45 -6.23 -10.98 -20.57
CA PHE A 45 -5.15 -10.02 -20.43
C PHE A 45 -3.94 -10.44 -21.23
N THR A 46 -3.25 -9.46 -21.81
CA THR A 46 -1.95 -9.69 -22.45
C THR A 46 -0.93 -10.03 -21.35
N HIS A 47 0.23 -10.52 -21.77
CA HIS A 47 1.31 -10.81 -20.82
C HIS A 47 1.68 -9.57 -20.00
N SER A 48 1.79 -8.42 -20.66
CA SER A 48 2.12 -7.16 -19.96
C SER A 48 1.05 -6.77 -18.97
N GLU A 49 -0.22 -6.95 -19.32
CA GLU A 49 -1.33 -6.65 -18.41
C GLU A 49 -1.32 -7.57 -17.20
N LYS A 50 -1.01 -8.86 -17.41
CA LYS A 50 -0.90 -9.82 -16.30
C LYS A 50 0.25 -9.45 -15.37
N GLU A 51 1.39 -9.05 -15.91
CA GLU A 51 2.51 -8.61 -15.11
C GLU A 51 2.17 -7.36 -14.33
N ALA A 52 1.46 -6.42 -14.96
CA ALA A 52 1.02 -5.19 -14.29
C ALA A 52 0.07 -5.52 -13.14
N CYS A 53 -0.85 -6.45 -13.33
CA CYS A 53 -1.75 -6.90 -12.26
C CYS A 53 -0.98 -7.50 -11.10
N ASN A 54 -0.02 -8.37 -11.40
CA ASN A 54 0.81 -8.99 -10.36
C ASN A 54 1.58 -7.94 -9.57
N PHE A 55 2.08 -6.93 -10.26
CA PHE A 55 2.79 -5.82 -9.61
C PHE A 55 1.86 -5.03 -8.70
N ILE A 56 0.65 -4.72 -9.17
CA ILE A 56 -0.35 -4.03 -8.38
C ILE A 56 -0.70 -4.85 -7.13
N GLU A 57 -0.90 -6.16 -7.29
CA GLU A 57 -1.21 -7.03 -6.16
C GLU A 57 -0.10 -7.01 -5.12
N ALA A 58 1.15 -7.04 -5.57
CA ALA A 58 2.30 -6.97 -4.66
C ALA A 58 2.33 -5.64 -3.91
N ILE A 59 2.07 -4.54 -4.61
CA ILE A 59 2.01 -3.21 -4.00
C ILE A 59 0.86 -3.13 -3.00
N GLN A 60 -0.30 -3.68 -3.36
CA GLN A 60 -1.47 -3.67 -2.47
C GLN A 60 -1.21 -4.49 -1.20
N ALA A 61 -0.51 -5.60 -1.32
CA ALA A 61 -0.12 -6.40 -0.15
C ALA A 61 0.82 -5.59 0.76
N ALA A 62 1.78 -4.87 0.17
CA ALA A 62 2.68 -4.01 0.92
C ALA A 62 1.90 -2.85 1.57
N PHE A 63 0.93 -2.31 0.85
CA PHE A 63 0.05 -1.24 1.34
C PHE A 63 -0.72 -1.71 2.59
N VAL A 64 -1.29 -2.92 2.54
CA VAL A 64 -2.02 -3.47 3.68
C VAL A 64 -1.07 -3.66 4.87
N SER A 65 0.13 -4.17 4.62
CA SER A 65 1.12 -4.35 5.68
C SER A 65 1.52 -3.02 6.31
N ALA A 66 1.75 -2.00 5.49
CA ALA A 66 2.11 -0.68 5.98
C ALA A 66 0.96 -0.05 6.76
N GLY A 67 -0.27 -0.22 6.27
CA GLY A 67 -1.46 0.27 6.97
C GLY A 67 -1.67 -0.41 8.31
N ASN A 68 -1.43 -1.72 8.37
CA ASN A 68 -1.51 -2.46 9.62
C ASN A 68 -0.46 -1.99 10.62
N LEU A 69 0.75 -1.74 10.13
CA LEU A 69 1.83 -1.22 10.98
C LEU A 69 1.45 0.14 11.54
N LEU A 70 0.96 1.03 10.69
CA LEU A 70 0.55 2.37 11.13
C LEU A 70 -0.58 2.28 12.16
N THR A 71 -1.55 1.41 11.93
CA THR A 71 -2.65 1.19 12.87
C THR A 71 -2.14 0.69 14.22
N SER A 72 -1.20 -0.24 14.21
CA SER A 72 -0.59 -0.76 15.44
C SER A 72 0.09 0.36 16.23
N VAL A 73 0.79 1.23 15.52
CA VAL A 73 1.48 2.37 16.13
C VAL A 73 0.48 3.31 16.81
N ILE A 74 -0.59 3.65 16.11
CA ILE A 74 -1.63 4.52 16.65
C ILE A 74 -2.27 3.91 17.88
N ARG A 75 -2.55 2.60 17.84
CA ARG A 75 -3.13 1.89 18.98
C ARG A 75 -2.22 1.91 20.20
N LYS A 76 -0.94 1.74 19.99
CA LYS A 76 0.03 1.79 21.07
C LYS A 76 0.04 3.15 21.74
N GLU A 77 -0.04 4.21 20.96
CA GLU A 77 -0.10 5.56 21.50
C GLU A 77 -1.34 5.76 22.35
N VAL A 78 -2.48 5.29 21.88
CA VAL A 78 -3.74 5.40 22.60
C VAL A 78 -3.66 4.66 23.94
N LYS A 79 -3.03 3.50 23.95
CA LYS A 79 -2.89 2.71 25.17
C LYS A 79 -2.06 3.38 26.24
N HIS A 80 -1.19 4.27 25.85
CA HIS A 80 -0.32 4.97 26.81
C HIS A 80 -0.96 6.21 27.40
N VAL A 81 -2.13 6.54 26.98
CA VAL A 81 -2.86 7.68 27.52
C VAL A 81 -3.61 7.35 28.86
#